data_5494e8438c36be1f251ea9d7ca92de02
#
_entry.id   5494e8438c36be1f251ea9d7ca92de02
#
_cell.length_a   1.000
_cell.length_b   1.000
_cell.length_c   1.000
_cell.angle_alpha   90.00
_cell.angle_beta   90.00
_cell.angle_gamma   90.00
#
_symmetry.space_group_name_H-M   'P 1'
#
loop_
_entity.id
_entity.type
_entity.pdbx_description
1 polymer ?
#
loop_
_entity_poly.entity_id
_entity_poly.type
_entity_poly.pdbx_seq_one_letter_code
_entity_poly.pdbx_strand_id
1 'polypeptide(L)'
;PEEIRQIAGRAGRFGMYNKGYVGAVQGLPIIRAGLEASIPPLDHAVVGFSDLVLQAEFDLLEVLTEWNRMPTVEPYVKLDITRYITVISKIRETGFLLSREQELRAANIPFDETEEALRELFFSFLRRWQQGEDIEQPGLPEGDPTLPELEQYYRKLDLYFSFAKAFDCPVDEDRLYDSRERVADEINEILLHRLRNNIRFCPLCGKALPLYHRGRLCDECHRRERKGGPPWRPRR
;
A
#
# COMPACT_ATOMS: atom_id res chain seq x y z
N PRO A 1 -7.56 -19.41 -3.48
CA PRO A 1 -8.59 -19.99 -2.62
C PRO A 1 -8.60 -19.36 -1.22
N GLU A 2 -7.44 -19.15 -0.60
CA GLU A 2 -7.31 -18.63 0.77
C GLU A 2 -7.88 -17.23 0.93
N GLU A 3 -7.52 -16.28 0.09
CA GLU A 3 -8.06 -14.92 0.09
C GLU A 3 -9.58 -14.89 -0.08
N ILE A 4 -10.09 -15.73 -1.01
CA ILE A 4 -11.54 -15.84 -1.24
C ILE A 4 -12.24 -16.28 0.05
N ARG A 5 -11.71 -17.27 0.75
CA ARG A 5 -12.28 -17.75 2.02
C ARG A 5 -12.12 -16.75 3.15
N GLN A 6 -11.01 -16.05 3.22
CA GLN A 6 -10.76 -15.02 4.23
C GLN A 6 -11.74 -13.86 4.08
N ILE A 7 -11.98 -13.40 2.84
CA ILE A 7 -12.96 -12.35 2.56
C ILE A 7 -14.38 -12.86 2.80
N ALA A 8 -14.72 -14.05 2.30
CA ALA A 8 -16.03 -14.64 2.46
C ALA A 8 -16.37 -14.99 3.93
N GLY A 9 -15.38 -15.37 4.72
CA GLY A 9 -15.54 -15.66 6.15
C GLY A 9 -15.98 -14.45 6.98
N ARG A 10 -15.84 -13.24 6.44
CA ARG A 10 -16.37 -12.02 7.09
C ARG A 10 -17.88 -11.84 6.91
N ALA A 11 -18.48 -12.51 5.93
CA ALA A 11 -19.92 -12.41 5.65
C ALA A 11 -20.79 -13.13 6.69
N GLY A 12 -20.24 -14.09 7.42
CA GLY A 12 -20.94 -14.80 8.49
C GLY A 12 -20.06 -14.88 9.73
N ARG A 13 -20.19 -13.95 10.65
CA ARG A 13 -19.45 -14.01 11.92
C ARG A 13 -19.91 -15.20 12.72
N PHE A 14 -19.00 -16.10 13.05
CA PHE A 14 -19.27 -17.27 13.90
C PHE A 14 -19.97 -16.84 15.20
N GLY A 15 -21.08 -17.49 15.51
CA GLY A 15 -21.87 -17.17 16.68
C GLY A 15 -22.89 -16.03 16.53
N MET A 16 -22.86 -15.25 15.43
CA MET A 16 -23.87 -14.20 15.20
C MET A 16 -24.90 -14.56 14.12
N TYR A 17 -24.45 -15.27 13.06
CA TYR A 17 -25.31 -15.66 11.94
C TYR A 17 -25.05 -17.11 11.55
N ASN A 18 -26.16 -17.84 11.28
CA ASN A 18 -26.07 -19.22 10.82
C ASN A 18 -25.69 -19.37 9.34
N LYS A 19 -25.79 -18.30 8.56
CA LYS A 19 -25.45 -18.28 7.13
C LYS A 19 -24.89 -16.90 6.77
N GLY A 20 -23.83 -16.88 5.97
CA GLY A 20 -23.29 -15.69 5.31
C GLY A 20 -23.51 -15.80 3.80
N TYR A 21 -23.72 -14.66 3.14
CA TYR A 21 -23.87 -14.57 1.70
C TYR A 21 -22.70 -13.81 1.09
N VAL A 22 -22.12 -14.36 0.03
CA VAL A 22 -21.03 -13.76 -0.74
C VAL A 22 -21.53 -13.55 -2.16
N GLY A 23 -21.40 -12.33 -2.65
CA GLY A 23 -21.73 -11.94 -4.01
C GLY A 23 -20.50 -11.41 -4.74
N ALA A 24 -20.57 -11.36 -6.07
CA ALA A 24 -19.56 -10.72 -6.91
C ALA A 24 -20.24 -10.07 -8.12
N VAL A 25 -19.69 -8.92 -8.53
CA VAL A 25 -20.12 -8.24 -9.76
C VAL A 25 -19.67 -9.04 -10.99
N GLN A 26 -18.49 -9.66 -10.91
CA GLN A 26 -17.92 -10.52 -11.95
C GLN A 26 -17.19 -11.70 -11.31
N GLY A 27 -16.98 -12.79 -12.08
CA GLY A 27 -16.15 -13.91 -11.63
C GLY A 27 -16.81 -14.83 -10.57
N LEU A 28 -18.13 -14.83 -10.41
CA LEU A 28 -18.82 -15.67 -9.44
C LEU A 28 -18.42 -17.17 -9.52
N PRO A 29 -18.17 -17.79 -10.70
CA PRO A 29 -17.69 -19.17 -10.78
C PRO A 29 -16.29 -19.35 -10.13
N ILE A 30 -15.40 -18.36 -10.24
CA ILE A 30 -14.06 -18.38 -9.64
C ILE A 30 -14.18 -18.34 -8.11
N ILE A 31 -15.07 -17.49 -7.60
CA ILE A 31 -15.31 -17.37 -6.15
C ILE A 31 -15.90 -18.68 -5.61
N ARG A 32 -16.87 -19.27 -6.30
CA ARG A 32 -17.46 -20.56 -5.92
C ARG A 32 -16.40 -21.66 -5.92
N ALA A 33 -15.61 -21.78 -6.98
CA ALA A 33 -14.51 -22.75 -7.04
C ALA A 33 -13.47 -22.53 -5.92
N GLY A 34 -13.16 -21.28 -5.59
CA GLY A 34 -12.24 -20.95 -4.48
C GLY A 34 -12.80 -21.27 -3.11
N LEU A 35 -14.12 -21.18 -2.91
CA LEU A 35 -14.77 -21.58 -1.66
C LEU A 35 -14.84 -23.12 -1.50
N GLU A 36 -14.99 -23.84 -2.59
CA GLU A 36 -15.05 -25.31 -2.63
C GLU A 36 -13.67 -25.97 -2.64
N ALA A 37 -12.61 -25.25 -3.08
CA ALA A 37 -11.26 -25.79 -3.14
C ALA A 37 -10.75 -26.25 -1.77
N SER A 38 -10.05 -27.38 -1.70
CA SER A 38 -9.34 -27.75 -0.48
C SER A 38 -8.20 -26.76 -0.21
N ILE A 39 -8.05 -26.34 1.05
CA ILE A 39 -6.88 -25.55 1.45
C ILE A 39 -5.79 -26.56 1.87
N PRO A 40 -4.58 -26.49 1.31
CA PRO A 40 -3.49 -27.30 1.81
C PRO A 40 -3.24 -26.98 3.30
N PRO A 41 -2.81 -27.93 4.10
CA PRO A 41 -2.43 -27.65 5.48
C PRO A 41 -1.30 -26.61 5.51
N LEU A 42 -1.28 -25.78 6.55
CA LEU A 42 -0.17 -24.86 6.78
C LEU A 42 1.10 -25.69 7.02
N ASP A 43 2.08 -25.51 6.16
CA ASP A 43 3.38 -26.20 6.23
C ASP A 43 4.40 -25.40 7.06
N HIS A 44 4.19 -24.09 7.21
CA HIS A 44 5.06 -23.21 8.00
C HIS A 44 4.28 -22.13 8.74
N ALA A 45 4.85 -21.63 9.83
CA ALA A 45 4.34 -20.50 10.59
C ALA A 45 5.33 -19.32 10.48
N VAL A 46 4.80 -18.14 10.13
CA VAL A 46 5.62 -16.90 10.09
C VAL A 46 5.77 -16.36 11.50
N VAL A 47 7.01 -16.12 11.93
CA VAL A 47 7.34 -15.57 13.25
C VAL A 47 8.06 -14.23 13.11
N GLY A 48 7.58 -13.23 13.86
CA GLY A 48 8.24 -11.94 14.04
C GLY A 48 9.20 -11.93 15.23
N PHE A 49 9.92 -10.83 15.42
CA PHE A 49 10.69 -10.62 16.63
C PHE A 49 9.76 -10.39 17.84
N SER A 50 10.17 -10.86 18.99
CA SER A 50 9.43 -10.69 20.24
C SER A 50 9.80 -9.38 20.94
N ASP A 51 8.96 -8.95 21.92
CA ASP A 51 9.25 -7.80 22.75
C ASP A 51 10.58 -7.95 23.52
N LEU A 52 11.02 -9.18 23.79
CA LEU A 52 12.32 -9.45 24.41
C LEU A 52 13.50 -9.02 23.53
N VAL A 53 13.38 -9.18 22.20
CA VAL A 53 14.37 -8.68 21.23
C VAL A 53 14.42 -7.15 21.30
N LEU A 54 13.27 -6.51 21.46
CA LEU A 54 13.17 -5.06 21.57
C LEU A 54 13.71 -4.51 22.91
N GLN A 55 13.77 -5.33 23.96
CA GLN A 55 14.30 -4.96 25.29
C GLN A 55 15.81 -5.17 25.42
N ALA A 56 16.48 -5.76 24.42
CA ALA A 56 17.93 -5.95 24.46
C ALA A 56 18.67 -4.62 24.63
N GLU A 57 19.72 -4.60 25.46
CA GLU A 57 20.47 -3.38 25.85
C GLU A 57 21.37 -2.81 24.73
N PHE A 58 21.36 -3.41 23.55
CA PHE A 58 22.13 -2.97 22.39
C PHE A 58 21.35 -2.00 21.48
N ASP A 59 22.05 -1.43 20.51
CA ASP A 59 21.40 -0.59 19.51
C ASP A 59 20.29 -1.34 18.77
N LEU A 60 19.14 -0.67 18.53
CA LEU A 60 17.97 -1.29 17.93
C LEU A 60 18.26 -1.84 16.53
N LEU A 61 18.98 -1.09 15.70
CA LEU A 61 19.30 -1.49 14.34
C LEU A 61 20.26 -2.67 14.31
N GLU A 62 21.24 -2.72 15.23
CA GLU A 62 22.13 -3.86 15.39
C GLU A 62 21.36 -5.10 15.82
N VAL A 63 20.48 -4.98 16.81
CA VAL A 63 19.64 -6.08 17.31
C VAL A 63 18.74 -6.63 16.22
N LEU A 64 18.03 -5.77 15.47
CA LEU A 64 17.15 -6.20 14.38
C LEU A 64 17.93 -6.83 13.22
N THR A 65 19.11 -6.28 12.91
CA THR A 65 19.99 -6.81 11.86
C THR A 65 20.50 -8.20 12.23
N GLU A 66 20.93 -8.38 13.46
CA GLU A 66 21.41 -9.68 13.92
C GLU A 66 20.27 -10.70 14.02
N TRP A 67 19.11 -10.29 14.56
CA TRP A 67 17.92 -11.14 14.55
C TRP A 67 17.55 -11.58 13.13
N ASN A 68 17.63 -10.69 12.16
CA ASN A 68 17.33 -11.01 10.75
C ASN A 68 18.31 -12.05 10.16
N ARG A 69 19.58 -12.04 10.59
CA ARG A 69 20.62 -12.97 10.17
C ARG A 69 20.52 -14.36 10.80
N MET A 70 19.93 -14.45 11.99
CA MET A 70 19.80 -15.74 12.68
C MET A 70 18.98 -16.74 11.85
N PRO A 71 19.38 -18.01 11.76
CA PRO A 71 18.59 -19.04 11.09
C PRO A 71 17.29 -19.32 11.85
N THR A 72 16.28 -19.79 11.14
CA THR A 72 15.06 -20.37 11.74
C THR A 72 15.08 -21.88 11.64
N VAL A 73 14.30 -22.54 12.52
CA VAL A 73 14.10 -23.99 12.53
C VAL A 73 12.72 -24.30 12.01
N GLU A 74 12.59 -25.22 11.08
CA GLU A 74 11.29 -25.70 10.59
C GLU A 74 10.37 -26.13 11.75
N PRO A 75 9.08 -25.83 11.69
CA PRO A 75 8.31 -25.29 10.56
C PRO A 75 8.19 -23.75 10.55
N TYR A 76 9.08 -23.02 11.19
CA TYR A 76 9.01 -21.57 11.31
C TYR A 76 9.76 -20.86 10.19
N VAL A 77 9.16 -19.79 9.68
CA VAL A 77 9.78 -18.86 8.72
C VAL A 77 9.75 -17.46 9.33
N LYS A 78 10.86 -16.74 9.22
CA LYS A 78 10.91 -15.36 9.72
C LYS A 78 10.05 -14.42 8.90
N LEU A 79 9.39 -13.49 9.60
CA LEU A 79 8.84 -12.30 8.98
C LEU A 79 9.98 -11.51 8.33
N ASP A 80 9.77 -11.05 7.11
CA ASP A 80 10.69 -10.11 6.47
C ASP A 80 10.62 -8.76 7.18
N ILE A 81 11.71 -8.39 7.84
CA ILE A 81 11.85 -7.11 8.55
C ILE A 81 12.79 -6.12 7.84
N THR A 82 13.13 -6.39 6.58
CA THR A 82 14.01 -5.53 5.78
C THR A 82 13.50 -4.10 5.75
N ARG A 83 12.17 -3.93 5.65
CA ARG A 83 11.53 -2.63 5.70
C ARG A 83 11.81 -1.88 7.02
N TYR A 84 11.71 -2.55 8.17
CA TYR A 84 12.02 -1.94 9.47
C TYR A 84 13.44 -1.41 9.53
N ILE A 85 14.39 -2.24 9.11
CA ILE A 85 15.81 -1.89 9.06
C ILE A 85 16.02 -0.70 8.11
N THR A 86 15.39 -0.72 6.93
CA THR A 86 15.50 0.36 5.94
C THR A 86 14.95 1.68 6.47
N VAL A 87 13.76 1.69 7.06
CA VAL A 87 13.13 2.91 7.57
C VAL A 87 13.93 3.50 8.73
N ILE A 88 14.36 2.67 9.70
CA ILE A 88 15.16 3.13 10.84
C ILE A 88 16.51 3.68 10.37
N SER A 89 17.20 2.99 9.45
CA SER A 89 18.45 3.48 8.87
C SER A 89 18.27 4.85 8.21
N LYS A 90 17.22 5.01 7.42
CA LYS A 90 16.90 6.28 6.76
C LYS A 90 16.59 7.42 7.75
N ILE A 91 15.86 7.14 8.82
CA ILE A 91 15.59 8.10 9.89
C ILE A 91 16.91 8.60 10.49
N ARG A 92 17.84 7.70 10.80
CA ARG A 92 19.14 8.04 11.38
C ARG A 92 20.05 8.78 10.39
N GLU A 93 20.09 8.36 9.13
CA GLU A 93 20.84 9.04 8.05
C GLU A 93 20.40 10.50 7.86
N THR A 94 19.13 10.79 8.07
CA THR A 94 18.58 12.16 7.98
C THR A 94 18.79 12.99 9.25
N GLY A 95 19.38 12.42 10.30
CA GLY A 95 19.75 13.12 11.53
C GLY A 95 18.60 13.32 12.53
N PHE A 96 17.49 12.61 12.38
CA PHE A 96 16.43 12.61 13.38
C PHE A 96 16.87 11.90 14.67
N LEU A 97 16.61 12.54 15.81
CA LEU A 97 16.89 11.98 17.12
C LEU A 97 15.60 11.42 17.72
N LEU A 98 15.36 10.16 17.51
CA LEU A 98 14.20 9.44 18.03
C LEU A 98 14.62 8.47 19.14
N SER A 99 13.74 8.27 20.12
CA SER A 99 13.90 7.16 21.05
C SER A 99 13.68 5.83 20.33
N ARG A 100 14.16 4.75 20.92
CA ARG A 100 13.95 3.37 20.40
C ARG A 100 12.47 3.07 20.10
N GLU A 101 11.59 3.48 21.02
CA GLU A 101 10.15 3.29 20.85
C GLU A 101 9.61 4.12 19.68
N GLN A 102 10.08 5.35 19.50
CA GLN A 102 9.69 6.22 18.39
C GLN A 102 10.18 5.69 17.04
N GLU A 103 11.40 5.14 16.98
CA GLU A 103 11.93 4.48 15.77
C GLU A 103 11.04 3.28 15.38
N LEU A 104 10.63 2.46 16.33
CA LEU A 104 9.73 1.34 16.10
C LEU A 104 8.33 1.79 15.66
N ARG A 105 7.77 2.81 16.31
CA ARG A 105 6.49 3.39 15.89
C ARG A 105 6.57 3.90 14.45
N ALA A 106 7.62 4.62 14.11
CA ALA A 106 7.86 5.11 12.76
C ALA A 106 7.98 3.98 11.73
N ALA A 107 8.75 2.94 12.05
CA ALA A 107 8.90 1.77 11.17
C ALA A 107 7.63 0.94 11.02
N ASN A 108 6.70 1.00 11.97
CA ASN A 108 5.40 0.33 11.90
C ASN A 108 4.37 1.07 11.02
N ILE A 109 4.58 2.32 10.65
CA ILE A 109 3.64 3.07 9.81
C ILE A 109 3.59 2.42 8.42
N PRO A 110 2.41 1.98 7.94
CA PRO A 110 2.30 1.31 6.66
C PRO A 110 2.34 2.34 5.51
N PHE A 111 3.42 2.35 4.74
CA PHE A 111 3.54 3.08 3.47
C PHE A 111 4.61 2.41 2.61
N ASP A 112 4.62 2.71 1.32
CA ASP A 112 5.67 2.26 0.40
C ASP A 112 6.88 3.20 0.50
N GLU A 113 7.92 2.76 1.22
CA GLU A 113 9.15 3.52 1.42
C GLU A 113 10.00 3.63 0.15
N THR A 114 9.68 2.85 -0.87
CA THR A 114 10.36 2.94 -2.18
C THR A 114 9.77 4.05 -3.05
N GLU A 115 8.53 4.46 -2.79
CA GLU A 115 7.87 5.57 -3.46
C GLU A 115 8.39 6.91 -2.91
N GLU A 116 9.10 7.67 -3.75
CA GLU A 116 9.78 8.91 -3.35
C GLU A 116 8.82 9.93 -2.71
N ALA A 117 7.64 10.13 -3.31
CA ALA A 117 6.67 11.11 -2.82
C ALA A 117 6.10 10.75 -1.42
N LEU A 118 5.88 9.45 -1.13
CA LEU A 118 5.43 9.00 0.19
C LEU A 118 6.57 9.09 1.21
N ARG A 119 7.79 8.74 0.81
CA ARG A 119 8.96 8.86 1.66
C ARG A 119 9.24 10.31 2.05
N GLU A 120 9.21 11.24 1.11
CA GLU A 120 9.38 12.68 1.38
C GLU A 120 8.29 13.20 2.32
N LEU A 121 7.04 12.81 2.09
CA LEU A 121 5.92 13.19 2.96
C LEU A 121 6.10 12.64 4.38
N PHE A 122 6.49 11.37 4.53
CA PHE A 122 6.79 10.76 5.82
C PHE A 122 7.86 11.55 6.60
N PHE A 123 8.98 11.89 5.94
CA PHE A 123 10.04 12.67 6.58
C PHE A 123 9.64 14.12 6.85
N SER A 124 8.75 14.71 6.06
CA SER A 124 8.20 16.03 6.34
C SER A 124 7.35 16.02 7.62
N PHE A 125 6.51 15.00 7.79
CA PHE A 125 5.72 14.82 9.01
C PHE A 125 6.61 14.61 10.23
N LEU A 126 7.64 13.78 10.11
CA LEU A 126 8.57 13.51 11.18
C LEU A 126 9.31 14.77 11.62
N ARG A 127 9.69 15.63 10.67
CA ARG A 127 10.35 16.92 10.95
C ARG A 127 9.41 17.87 11.68
N ARG A 128 8.20 18.06 11.20
CA ARG A 128 7.20 18.94 11.85
C ARG A 128 6.88 18.46 13.26
N TRP A 129 6.64 17.17 13.42
CA TRP A 129 6.40 16.57 14.73
C TRP A 129 7.56 16.80 15.70
N GLN A 130 8.81 16.62 15.27
CA GLN A 130 9.98 16.87 16.12
C GLN A 130 10.15 18.35 16.50
N GLN A 131 9.66 19.26 15.65
CA GLN A 131 9.64 20.71 15.91
C GLN A 131 8.47 21.13 16.80
N GLY A 132 7.57 20.22 17.16
CA GLY A 132 6.36 20.51 17.91
C GLY A 132 5.29 21.23 17.07
N GLU A 133 5.38 21.11 15.74
CA GLU A 133 4.40 21.65 14.79
C GLU A 133 3.35 20.62 14.44
N ASP A 134 2.13 21.11 14.16
CA ASP A 134 1.07 20.24 13.64
C ASP A 134 1.40 19.73 12.23
N ILE A 135 1.12 18.46 11.99
CA ILE A 135 1.18 17.90 10.65
C ILE A 135 -0.06 18.30 9.86
N GLU A 136 0.12 18.61 8.59
CA GLU A 136 -0.98 19.05 7.74
C GLU A 136 -1.49 17.91 6.86
N GLN A 137 -2.83 17.80 6.77
CA GLN A 137 -3.44 16.87 5.83
C GLN A 137 -3.06 17.25 4.40
N PRO A 138 -2.58 16.29 3.58
CA PRO A 138 -2.30 16.54 2.16
C PRO A 138 -3.51 17.15 1.43
N GLY A 139 -3.26 18.12 0.55
CA GLY A 139 -4.28 18.71 -0.30
C GLY A 139 -4.62 17.82 -1.50
N LEU A 140 -5.86 17.95 -1.99
CA LEU A 140 -6.29 17.31 -3.24
C LEU A 140 -5.42 17.84 -4.41
N PRO A 141 -5.03 17.00 -5.38
CA PRO A 141 -4.38 17.46 -6.60
C PRO A 141 -5.22 18.54 -7.32
N GLU A 142 -4.55 19.59 -7.81
CA GLU A 142 -5.23 20.69 -8.51
C GLU A 142 -5.62 20.29 -9.95
N GLY A 143 -6.69 20.90 -10.46
CA GLY A 143 -7.13 20.71 -11.84
C GLY A 143 -8.00 19.48 -12.06
N ASP A 144 -7.71 18.73 -13.12
CA ASP A 144 -8.41 17.49 -13.51
C ASP A 144 -7.46 16.28 -13.29
N PRO A 145 -7.41 15.75 -12.07
CA PRO A 145 -6.42 14.74 -11.70
C PRO A 145 -6.66 13.42 -12.42
N THR A 146 -5.59 12.78 -12.81
CA THR A 146 -5.61 11.44 -13.40
C THR A 146 -5.83 10.36 -12.34
N LEU A 147 -6.27 9.18 -12.76
CA LEU A 147 -6.44 8.05 -11.84
C LEU A 147 -5.19 7.75 -10.98
N PRO A 148 -3.95 7.69 -11.54
CA PRO A 148 -2.75 7.49 -10.71
C PRO A 148 -2.50 8.61 -9.70
N GLU A 149 -2.83 9.87 -10.01
CA GLU A 149 -2.68 10.99 -9.09
C GLU A 149 -3.69 10.91 -7.94
N LEU A 150 -4.92 10.49 -8.22
CA LEU A 150 -5.93 10.24 -7.19
C LEU A 150 -5.55 9.07 -6.29
N GLU A 151 -5.05 7.96 -6.85
CA GLU A 151 -4.56 6.81 -6.08
C GLU A 151 -3.36 7.21 -5.20
N GLN A 152 -2.44 8.02 -5.72
CA GLN A 152 -1.31 8.53 -4.94
C GLN A 152 -1.79 9.45 -3.82
N TYR A 153 -2.76 10.32 -4.10
CA TYR A 153 -3.35 11.18 -3.07
C TYR A 153 -4.02 10.37 -1.97
N TYR A 154 -4.76 9.31 -2.32
CA TYR A 154 -5.37 8.42 -1.33
C TYR A 154 -4.31 7.78 -0.41
N ARG A 155 -3.20 7.30 -0.97
CA ARG A 155 -2.07 6.76 -0.19
C ARG A 155 -1.43 7.81 0.72
N LYS A 156 -1.37 9.08 0.29
CA LYS A 156 -0.89 10.18 1.15
C LYS A 156 -1.83 10.42 2.33
N LEU A 157 -3.15 10.32 2.14
CA LEU A 157 -4.12 10.41 3.23
C LEU A 157 -3.99 9.25 4.21
N ASP A 158 -3.73 8.03 3.72
CA ASP A 158 -3.48 6.87 4.57
C ASP A 158 -2.20 7.02 5.39
N LEU A 159 -1.13 7.51 4.77
CA LEU A 159 0.11 7.82 5.46
C LEU A 159 -0.08 8.91 6.53
N TYR A 160 -0.78 10.00 6.20
CA TYR A 160 -1.11 11.07 7.14
C TYR A 160 -1.82 10.54 8.38
N PHE A 161 -2.89 9.77 8.18
CA PHE A 161 -3.66 9.20 9.28
C PHE A 161 -2.86 8.23 10.13
N SER A 162 -2.11 7.33 9.48
CA SER A 162 -1.28 6.34 10.16
C SER A 162 -0.17 7.00 10.97
N PHE A 163 0.45 8.05 10.43
CA PHE A 163 1.46 8.84 11.13
C PHE A 163 0.86 9.55 12.34
N ALA A 164 -0.27 10.24 12.16
CA ALA A 164 -0.94 10.96 13.22
C ALA A 164 -1.30 10.05 14.40
N LYS A 165 -1.85 8.87 14.11
CA LYS A 165 -2.17 7.86 15.15
C LYS A 165 -0.93 7.30 15.83
N ALA A 166 0.17 7.08 15.10
CA ALA A 166 1.41 6.56 15.67
C ALA A 166 2.12 7.56 16.59
N PHE A 167 2.00 8.86 16.31
CA PHE A 167 2.69 9.93 17.03
C PHE A 167 1.76 10.83 17.83
N ASP A 168 0.53 10.40 18.05
CA ASP A 168 -0.49 11.10 18.84
C ASP A 168 -0.71 12.56 18.39
N CYS A 169 -0.65 12.80 17.05
CA CYS A 169 -0.94 14.10 16.47
C CYS A 169 -2.46 14.33 16.34
N PRO A 170 -2.93 15.57 16.49
CA PRO A 170 -4.34 15.89 16.28
C PRO A 170 -4.74 15.66 14.82
N VAL A 171 -5.93 15.10 14.60
CA VAL A 171 -6.52 14.86 13.28
C VAL A 171 -7.94 15.34 13.26
N ASP A 172 -8.31 16.11 12.26
CA ASP A 172 -9.69 16.35 11.89
C ASP A 172 -10.22 15.12 11.11
N GLU A 173 -10.84 14.20 11.85
CA GLU A 173 -11.32 12.93 11.29
C GLU A 173 -12.46 13.17 10.28
N ASP A 174 -13.33 14.13 10.51
CA ASP A 174 -14.45 14.44 9.60
C ASP A 174 -13.91 14.91 8.25
N ARG A 175 -12.98 15.88 8.27
CA ARG A 175 -12.31 16.35 7.06
C ARG A 175 -11.54 15.26 6.33
N LEU A 176 -10.92 14.34 7.06
CA LEU A 176 -10.21 13.22 6.47
C LEU A 176 -11.17 12.24 5.78
N TYR A 177 -12.29 11.91 6.44
CA TYR A 177 -13.32 11.04 5.86
C TYR A 177 -13.93 11.65 4.60
N ASP A 178 -14.29 12.92 4.63
CA ASP A 178 -14.81 13.66 3.47
C ASP A 178 -13.81 13.62 2.29
N SER A 179 -12.52 13.80 2.59
CA SER A 179 -11.46 13.74 1.56
C SER A 179 -11.33 12.35 0.95
N ARG A 180 -11.40 11.30 1.76
CA ARG A 180 -11.34 9.91 1.29
C ARG A 180 -12.56 9.51 0.46
N GLU A 181 -13.76 9.89 0.91
CA GLU A 181 -15.01 9.62 0.21
C GLU A 181 -14.99 10.31 -1.16
N ARG A 182 -14.65 11.60 -1.19
CA ARG A 182 -14.55 12.38 -2.42
C ARG A 182 -13.60 11.75 -3.43
N VAL A 183 -12.39 11.34 -3.01
CA VAL A 183 -11.42 10.70 -3.90
C VAL A 183 -11.92 9.33 -4.39
N ALA A 184 -12.55 8.55 -3.51
CA ALA A 184 -13.13 7.27 -3.89
C ALA A 184 -14.23 7.44 -4.95
N ASP A 185 -15.05 8.46 -4.82
CA ASP A 185 -16.09 8.81 -5.80
C ASP A 185 -15.49 9.23 -7.13
N GLU A 186 -14.49 10.10 -7.15
CA GLU A 186 -13.79 10.53 -8.36
C GLU A 186 -13.11 9.34 -9.09
N ILE A 187 -12.43 8.46 -8.35
CA ILE A 187 -11.85 7.22 -8.90
C ILE A 187 -12.95 6.35 -9.51
N ASN A 188 -14.07 6.19 -8.80
CA ASN A 188 -15.19 5.38 -9.25
C ASN A 188 -15.83 5.96 -10.52
N GLU A 189 -16.03 7.27 -10.59
CA GLU A 189 -16.53 7.96 -11.79
C GLU A 189 -15.63 7.76 -13.01
N ILE A 190 -14.31 7.93 -12.84
CA ILE A 190 -13.33 7.68 -13.92
C ILE A 190 -13.42 6.23 -14.41
N LEU A 191 -13.47 5.26 -13.48
CA LEU A 191 -13.55 3.85 -13.84
C LEU A 191 -14.88 3.51 -14.53
N LEU A 192 -16.01 4.01 -14.01
CA LEU A 192 -17.31 3.81 -14.61
C LEU A 192 -17.42 4.44 -16.01
N HIS A 193 -16.88 5.65 -16.17
CA HIS A 193 -16.81 6.31 -17.47
C HIS A 193 -16.00 5.47 -18.49
N ARG A 194 -14.86 4.93 -18.07
CA ARG A 194 -14.01 4.04 -18.88
C ARG A 194 -14.74 2.76 -19.25
N LEU A 195 -15.42 2.12 -18.31
CA LEU A 195 -16.18 0.89 -18.53
C LEU A 195 -17.37 1.11 -19.46
N ARG A 196 -18.13 2.18 -19.25
CA ARG A 196 -19.32 2.51 -20.09
C ARG A 196 -18.95 2.84 -21.53
N ASN A 197 -17.84 3.55 -21.72
CA ASN A 197 -17.37 3.98 -23.05
C ASN A 197 -16.44 2.96 -23.74
N ASN A 198 -16.21 1.80 -23.12
CA ASN A 198 -15.34 0.74 -23.64
C ASN A 198 -13.95 1.25 -24.11
N ILE A 199 -13.43 2.25 -23.41
CA ILE A 199 -12.17 2.92 -23.76
C ILE A 199 -11.01 1.99 -23.41
N ARG A 200 -10.25 1.56 -24.42
CA ARG A 200 -9.01 0.82 -24.25
C ARG A 200 -7.86 1.81 -24.09
N PHE A 201 -6.84 1.40 -23.32
CA PHE A 201 -5.63 2.21 -23.12
C PHE A 201 -4.40 1.49 -23.65
N CYS A 202 -3.46 2.26 -24.18
CA CYS A 202 -2.15 1.75 -24.57
C CYS A 202 -1.40 1.26 -23.30
N PRO A 203 -1.01 -0.02 -23.23
CA PRO A 203 -0.35 -0.58 -22.03
C PRO A 203 1.06 0.00 -21.81
N LEU A 204 1.65 0.65 -22.83
CA LEU A 204 2.98 1.24 -22.69
C LEU A 204 2.98 2.69 -22.19
N CYS A 205 2.03 3.51 -22.59
CA CYS A 205 2.02 4.94 -22.25
C CYS A 205 0.72 5.44 -21.61
N GLY A 206 -0.26 4.57 -21.37
CA GLY A 206 -1.52 4.94 -20.76
C GLY A 206 -2.47 5.77 -21.65
N LYS A 207 -2.08 6.12 -22.89
CA LYS A 207 -2.91 6.91 -23.80
C LYS A 207 -4.18 6.16 -24.18
N ALA A 208 -5.35 6.83 -24.09
CA ALA A 208 -6.62 6.28 -24.55
C ALA A 208 -6.56 5.91 -26.03
N LEU A 209 -7.05 4.72 -26.35
CA LEU A 209 -7.15 4.24 -27.72
C LEU A 209 -8.58 4.48 -28.22
N PRO A 210 -8.76 5.09 -29.42
CA PRO A 210 -10.09 5.23 -30.02
C PRO A 210 -10.78 3.87 -30.17
N LEU A 211 -12.10 3.85 -30.12
CA LEU A 211 -12.92 2.61 -30.24
C LEU A 211 -12.60 1.80 -31.52
N TYR A 212 -12.28 2.48 -32.61
CA TYR A 212 -11.90 1.88 -33.87
C TYR A 212 -10.44 1.45 -33.99
N HIS A 213 -9.61 1.75 -32.95
CA HIS A 213 -8.20 1.38 -32.96
C HIS A 213 -8.04 -0.12 -32.80
N ARG A 214 -7.56 -0.81 -33.87
CA ARG A 214 -7.44 -2.28 -33.89
C ARG A 214 -6.19 -2.79 -33.13
N GLY A 215 -5.20 -1.93 -32.92
CA GLY A 215 -3.94 -2.28 -32.24
C GLY A 215 -4.07 -2.36 -30.73
N ARG A 216 -3.13 -3.06 -30.10
CA ARG A 216 -2.97 -3.09 -28.63
C ARG A 216 -2.22 -1.86 -28.13
N LEU A 217 -1.35 -1.28 -28.96
CA LEU A 217 -0.55 -0.10 -28.67
C LEU A 217 -1.08 1.11 -29.43
N CYS A 218 -0.92 2.32 -28.91
CA CYS A 218 -1.16 3.53 -29.67
C CYS A 218 -0.15 3.65 -30.84
N ASP A 219 -0.47 4.43 -31.86
CA ASP A 219 0.34 4.57 -33.06
C ASP A 219 1.77 5.03 -32.76
N GLU A 220 1.96 5.83 -31.73
CA GLU A 220 3.27 6.33 -31.33
C GLU A 220 4.12 5.23 -30.69
N CYS A 221 3.56 4.45 -29.76
CA CYS A 221 4.25 3.32 -29.15
C CYS A 221 4.50 2.20 -30.14
N HIS A 222 3.55 1.92 -31.03
CA HIS A 222 3.72 0.93 -32.10
C HIS A 222 4.84 1.31 -33.06
N ARG A 223 4.93 2.60 -33.46
CA ARG A 223 6.05 3.10 -34.29
C ARG A 223 7.39 2.98 -33.60
N ARG A 224 7.45 3.21 -32.28
CA ARG A 224 8.69 3.05 -31.49
C ARG A 224 9.14 1.61 -31.40
N GLU A 225 8.24 0.68 -31.15
CA GLU A 225 8.54 -0.76 -31.13
C GLU A 225 9.09 -1.24 -32.49
N ARG A 226 8.45 -0.83 -33.58
CA ARG A 226 8.90 -1.20 -34.93
C ARG A 226 10.28 -0.61 -35.32
N LYS A 227 10.68 0.50 -34.71
CA LYS A 227 11.97 1.13 -34.96
C LYS A 227 13.10 0.62 -34.04
N GLY A 228 12.88 -0.43 -33.25
CA GLY A 228 13.89 -0.99 -32.34
C GLY A 228 14.33 -0.03 -31.24
N GLY A 229 13.51 0.93 -30.88
CA GLY A 229 13.78 1.87 -29.78
C GLY A 229 13.83 1.12 -28.44
N PRO A 230 14.56 1.63 -27.44
CA PRO A 230 14.57 1.04 -26.10
C PRO A 230 13.16 0.97 -25.54
N PRO A 231 12.84 -0.07 -24.75
CA PRO A 231 11.53 -0.21 -24.12
C PRO A 231 11.20 1.05 -23.33
N TRP A 232 9.96 1.51 -23.49
CA TRP A 232 9.46 2.68 -22.79
C TRP A 232 9.62 2.46 -21.27
N ARG A 233 10.29 3.40 -20.63
CA ARG A 233 10.27 3.51 -19.16
C ARG A 233 9.37 4.70 -18.82
N PRO A 234 8.39 4.56 -17.90
CA PRO A 234 7.66 5.71 -17.40
C PRO A 234 8.66 6.75 -16.91
N ARG A 235 8.47 8.00 -17.29
CA ARG A 235 9.22 9.09 -16.64
C ARG A 235 8.79 9.08 -15.18
N ARG A 236 9.76 8.86 -14.31
CA ARG A 236 9.59 9.00 -12.87
C ARG A 236 9.23 10.44 -12.55
#